data_ca590c2a9d7fd4284fc34115f6346cc6
#
_entry.id   ca590c2a9d7fd4284fc34115f6346cc6
#
_cell.length_a   1.000
_cell.length_b   1.000
_cell.length_c   1.000
_cell.angle_alpha   90.00
_cell.angle_beta   90.00
_cell.angle_gamma   90.00
#
_symmetry.space_group_name_H-M   'P 1'
#
loop_
_entity.id
_entity.type
_entity.pdbx_description
1 polymer ?
#
loop_
_entity_poly.entity_id
_entity_poly.type
_entity_poly.pdbx_seq_one_letter_code
_entity_poly.pdbx_strand_id
1 'polypeptide(L)'
;MKFRNTVCALALVASPLVVAGCSSIKARAAFQDANKLYKLEKYKEALVLYQRAVTLDPDFAEAHFYLANAHQALYRPGKPSPENTAHLETALSEYLEALARNKAKSAGLQQVRRNTLVALVQIFSEEPKKDYEKARGYAEDLVRDTPDAPESLFAIAALYEKFQKISEAEVSYKRAFELNPQNVRACGALAAFYNKPNWNTHSRFDDAIATLEKCAGLAPNDPVGYYKLSTFYWDKAYRDTEISEAQKLNYAEAGLKAADRALTLQPDYCDALIYKGLLLRVKAQVTANPRLREKLVDEAEAVRKLAVECKKTVAESASPAPTP
;
A
#
# COMPACT_ATOMS: atom_id res chain seq x y z
N MET A 1 -3.70 -54.53 71.14
CA MET A 1 -4.26 -53.56 70.22
C MET A 1 -3.13 -52.79 69.63
N LYS A 2 -2.76 -53.02 68.33
CA LYS A 2 -1.67 -52.31 67.64
C LYS A 2 -2.33 -51.31 66.69
N PHE A 3 -2.17 -49.99 66.92
CA PHE A 3 -2.54 -48.94 65.95
C PHE A 3 -1.47 -48.86 64.89
N ARG A 4 -1.82 -49.09 63.65
CA ARG A 4 -0.99 -48.79 62.44
C ARG A 4 -1.26 -47.36 61.99
N ASN A 5 -0.28 -46.48 62.10
CA ASN A 5 -0.29 -45.15 61.48
C ASN A 5 -0.02 -45.29 59.98
N THR A 6 -1.04 -45.02 59.17
CA THR A 6 -0.91 -44.88 57.72
C THR A 6 -0.63 -43.40 57.38
N VAL A 7 0.60 -43.10 57.01
CA VAL A 7 0.98 -41.79 56.51
C VAL A 7 0.57 -41.72 55.04
N CYS A 8 -0.48 -40.96 54.71
CA CYS A 8 -0.80 -40.57 53.32
C CYS A 8 0.20 -39.54 52.83
N ALA A 9 1.13 -39.94 51.96
CA ALA A 9 1.95 -39.01 51.20
C ALA A 9 1.11 -38.41 50.06
N LEU A 10 0.65 -37.17 50.21
CA LEU A 10 0.11 -36.38 49.10
C LEU A 10 1.24 -35.98 48.15
N ALA A 11 1.39 -36.70 47.05
CA ALA A 11 2.23 -36.27 45.94
C ALA A 11 1.55 -35.06 45.26
N LEU A 12 2.11 -33.85 45.45
CA LEU A 12 1.79 -32.66 44.70
C LEU A 12 2.29 -32.86 43.25
N VAL A 13 1.41 -33.35 42.39
CA VAL A 13 1.63 -33.29 40.94
C VAL A 13 1.43 -31.82 40.53
N ALA A 14 2.53 -31.05 40.50
CA ALA A 14 2.51 -29.73 39.95
C ALA A 14 2.15 -29.83 38.46
N SER A 15 0.91 -29.46 38.10
CA SER A 15 0.39 -29.50 36.73
C SER A 15 1.22 -28.62 35.82
N PRO A 16 1.71 -29.14 34.66
CA PRO A 16 2.46 -28.35 33.68
C PRO A 16 1.65 -27.16 33.09
N LEU A 17 0.34 -27.17 33.29
CA LEU A 17 -0.58 -26.09 32.88
C LEU A 17 -0.33 -24.72 33.58
N VAL A 18 0.18 -24.69 34.80
CA VAL A 18 0.42 -23.42 35.52
C VAL A 18 1.68 -22.73 35.01
N VAL A 19 2.68 -23.44 34.54
CA VAL A 19 3.93 -22.86 34.00
C VAL A 19 3.70 -22.28 32.62
N ALA A 20 2.87 -22.92 31.78
CA ALA A 20 2.54 -22.44 30.43
C ALA A 20 1.75 -21.11 30.46
N GLY A 21 0.86 -20.93 31.43
CA GLY A 21 0.09 -19.67 31.55
C GLY A 21 0.95 -18.45 31.88
N CYS A 22 1.97 -18.63 32.75
CA CYS A 22 2.88 -17.55 33.11
C CYS A 22 3.83 -17.14 31.96
N SER A 23 4.26 -18.09 31.12
CA SER A 23 5.15 -17.78 29.98
C SER A 23 4.42 -17.02 28.90
N SER A 24 3.17 -17.37 28.58
CA SER A 24 2.35 -16.66 27.58
C SER A 24 2.02 -15.23 28.00
N ILE A 25 1.76 -14.97 29.29
CA ILE A 25 1.56 -13.58 29.79
C ILE A 25 2.84 -12.75 29.62
N LYS A 26 4.01 -13.33 29.97
CA LYS A 26 5.31 -12.67 29.80
C LYS A 26 5.63 -12.41 28.32
N ALA A 27 5.28 -13.36 27.44
CA ALA A 27 5.43 -13.19 25.98
C ALA A 27 4.62 -12.00 25.46
N ARG A 28 3.35 -11.90 25.89
CA ARG A 28 2.49 -10.77 25.50
C ARG A 28 2.99 -9.43 26.03
N ALA A 29 3.52 -9.38 27.24
CA ALA A 29 4.13 -8.15 27.79
C ALA A 29 5.36 -7.74 26.96
N ALA A 30 6.29 -8.67 26.68
CA ALA A 30 7.45 -8.40 25.83
C ALA A 30 7.04 -7.94 24.43
N PHE A 31 6.03 -8.55 23.84
CA PHE A 31 5.48 -8.16 22.55
C PHE A 31 4.90 -6.73 22.55
N GLN A 32 4.15 -6.35 23.59
CA GLN A 32 3.60 -4.99 23.71
C GLN A 32 4.69 -3.93 23.83
N ASP A 33 5.75 -4.22 24.62
CA ASP A 33 6.89 -3.30 24.75
C ASP A 33 7.70 -3.21 23.45
N ALA A 34 7.87 -4.33 22.72
CA ALA A 34 8.46 -4.34 21.40
C ALA A 34 7.68 -3.47 20.42
N ASN A 35 6.33 -3.53 20.42
CA ASN A 35 5.47 -2.71 19.57
C ASN A 35 5.64 -1.20 19.83
N LYS A 36 5.88 -0.78 21.08
CA LYS A 36 6.18 0.62 21.42
C LYS A 36 7.48 1.07 20.76
N LEU A 37 8.53 0.24 20.87
CA LEU A 37 9.83 0.53 20.26
C LEU A 37 9.76 0.53 18.73
N TYR A 38 9.02 -0.43 18.14
CA TYR A 38 8.82 -0.51 16.69
C TYR A 38 8.16 0.74 16.13
N LYS A 39 7.13 1.27 16.82
CA LYS A 39 6.46 2.52 16.44
C LYS A 39 7.39 3.75 16.53
N LEU A 40 8.41 3.70 17.35
CA LEU A 40 9.46 4.72 17.47
C LEU A 40 10.64 4.47 16.51
N GLU A 41 10.49 3.53 15.57
CA GLU A 41 11.51 3.10 14.59
C GLU A 41 12.79 2.55 15.21
N LYS A 42 12.76 2.21 16.51
CA LYS A 42 13.85 1.59 17.25
C LYS A 42 13.90 0.08 16.99
N TYR A 43 14.08 -0.29 15.71
CA TYR A 43 13.94 -1.67 15.25
C TYR A 43 14.92 -2.63 15.92
N LYS A 44 16.18 -2.23 16.18
CA LYS A 44 17.17 -3.09 16.84
C LYS A 44 16.76 -3.42 18.28
N GLU A 45 16.23 -2.46 19.01
CA GLU A 45 15.74 -2.66 20.38
C GLU A 45 14.45 -3.51 20.37
N ALA A 46 13.54 -3.26 19.41
CA ALA A 46 12.33 -4.03 19.24
C ALA A 46 12.60 -5.51 18.94
N LEU A 47 13.62 -5.83 18.13
CA LEU A 47 14.04 -7.20 17.83
C LEU A 47 14.31 -8.02 19.10
N VAL A 48 15.02 -7.47 20.06
CA VAL A 48 15.36 -8.18 21.30
C VAL A 48 14.11 -8.60 22.06
N LEU A 49 13.11 -7.73 22.10
CA LEU A 49 11.85 -8.00 22.81
C LEU A 49 10.92 -8.92 22.01
N TYR A 50 10.85 -8.80 20.68
CA TYR A 50 10.13 -9.76 19.85
C TYR A 50 10.74 -11.14 19.92
N GLN A 51 12.08 -11.25 19.86
CA GLN A 51 12.79 -12.53 20.04
C GLN A 51 12.46 -13.15 21.40
N ARG A 52 12.41 -12.35 22.47
CA ARG A 52 12.01 -12.81 23.80
C ARG A 52 10.55 -13.30 23.77
N ALA A 53 9.65 -12.63 23.08
CA ALA A 53 8.25 -13.02 23.00
C ALA A 53 8.10 -14.41 22.34
N VAL A 54 8.73 -14.64 21.18
CA VAL A 54 8.66 -15.95 20.48
C VAL A 54 9.39 -17.06 21.23
N THR A 55 10.43 -16.73 22.03
CA THR A 55 11.10 -17.70 22.91
C THR A 55 10.20 -18.13 24.07
N LEU A 56 9.42 -17.21 24.65
CA LEU A 56 8.51 -17.47 25.75
C LEU A 56 7.22 -18.17 25.30
N ASP A 57 6.76 -17.89 24.10
CA ASP A 57 5.57 -18.49 23.49
C ASP A 57 5.83 -18.75 22.00
N PRO A 58 6.40 -19.92 21.65
CA PRO A 58 6.70 -20.26 20.26
C PRO A 58 5.49 -20.38 19.34
N ASP A 59 4.27 -20.47 19.88
CA ASP A 59 3.04 -20.50 19.08
C ASP A 59 2.40 -19.13 18.88
N PHE A 60 3.05 -18.05 19.33
CA PHE A 60 2.56 -16.69 19.21
C PHE A 60 2.78 -16.14 17.76
N ALA A 61 1.88 -16.48 16.85
CA ALA A 61 1.97 -16.12 15.43
C ALA A 61 2.18 -14.63 15.16
N GLU A 62 1.51 -13.74 15.94
CA GLU A 62 1.68 -12.28 15.80
C GLU A 62 3.11 -11.85 16.16
N ALA A 63 3.73 -12.46 17.18
CA ALA A 63 5.10 -12.13 17.57
C ALA A 63 6.11 -12.53 16.48
N HIS A 64 5.94 -13.69 15.85
CA HIS A 64 6.73 -14.10 14.68
C HIS A 64 6.58 -13.11 13.51
N PHE A 65 5.35 -12.69 13.19
CA PHE A 65 5.10 -11.72 12.14
C PHE A 65 5.81 -10.39 12.40
N TYR A 66 5.72 -9.84 13.62
CA TYR A 66 6.36 -8.56 13.93
C TYR A 66 7.88 -8.67 14.09
N LEU A 67 8.40 -9.83 14.52
CA LEU A 67 9.85 -10.12 14.49
C LEU A 67 10.36 -10.08 13.04
N ALA A 68 9.64 -10.74 12.12
CA ALA A 68 9.94 -10.70 10.70
C ALA A 68 9.94 -9.26 10.15
N ASN A 69 8.90 -8.47 10.46
CA ASN A 69 8.81 -7.06 10.07
C ASN A 69 10.00 -6.23 10.56
N ALA A 70 10.44 -6.45 11.81
CA ALA A 70 11.57 -5.72 12.36
C ALA A 70 12.89 -6.08 11.65
N HIS A 71 13.10 -7.35 11.31
CA HIS A 71 14.21 -7.77 10.46
C HIS A 71 14.12 -7.18 9.06
N GLN A 72 12.94 -7.18 8.42
CA GLN A 72 12.73 -6.59 7.11
C GLN A 72 12.98 -5.07 7.12
N ALA A 73 12.61 -4.35 8.18
CA ALA A 73 12.89 -2.93 8.34
C ALA A 73 14.40 -2.60 8.44
N LEU A 74 15.19 -3.53 8.94
CA LEU A 74 16.66 -3.40 9.01
C LEU A 74 17.36 -3.84 7.73
N TYR A 75 16.72 -4.64 6.89
CA TYR A 75 17.28 -5.07 5.62
C TYR A 75 17.44 -3.90 4.65
N ARG A 76 18.58 -3.83 3.98
CA ARG A 76 18.93 -2.79 3.00
C ARG A 76 19.12 -3.42 1.61
N PRO A 77 18.14 -3.31 0.69
CA PRO A 77 18.28 -3.82 -0.66
C PRO A 77 19.54 -3.28 -1.36
N GLY A 78 20.23 -4.15 -2.10
CA GLY A 78 21.44 -3.77 -2.85
C GLY A 78 22.71 -3.55 -2.01
N LYS A 79 22.70 -3.79 -0.70
CA LYS A 79 23.89 -3.73 0.17
C LYS A 79 24.32 -5.14 0.56
N PRO A 80 25.28 -5.77 -0.14
CA PRO A 80 25.73 -7.11 0.17
C PRO A 80 26.61 -7.08 1.43
N SER A 81 26.09 -7.67 2.52
CA SER A 81 26.88 -7.99 3.71
C SER A 81 26.26 -9.21 4.41
N PRO A 82 27.04 -10.02 5.12
CA PRO A 82 26.51 -11.18 5.86
C PRO A 82 25.40 -10.78 6.84
N GLU A 83 25.56 -9.68 7.57
CA GLU A 83 24.55 -9.16 8.52
C GLU A 83 23.25 -8.77 7.78
N ASN A 84 23.38 -8.04 6.66
CA ASN A 84 22.21 -7.61 5.90
C ASN A 84 21.46 -8.80 5.28
N THR A 85 22.19 -9.79 4.76
CA THR A 85 21.61 -11.02 4.24
C THR A 85 20.90 -11.79 5.35
N ALA A 86 21.51 -11.88 6.55
CA ALA A 86 20.90 -12.54 7.70
C ALA A 86 19.57 -11.90 8.09
N HIS A 87 19.42 -10.58 7.98
CA HIS A 87 18.14 -9.90 8.23
C HIS A 87 17.05 -10.39 7.25
N LEU A 88 17.33 -10.50 5.97
CA LEU A 88 16.35 -11.01 4.98
C LEU A 88 15.98 -12.48 5.24
N GLU A 89 16.98 -13.33 5.49
CA GLU A 89 16.74 -14.76 5.73
C GLU A 89 15.95 -14.99 7.02
N THR A 90 16.27 -14.26 8.09
CA THR A 90 15.51 -14.35 9.33
C THR A 90 14.09 -13.83 9.17
N ALA A 91 13.91 -12.69 8.47
CA ALA A 91 12.57 -12.20 8.17
C ALA A 91 11.74 -13.24 7.43
N LEU A 92 12.31 -13.90 6.41
CA LEU A 92 11.65 -14.96 5.66
C LEU A 92 11.27 -16.14 6.56
N SER A 93 12.22 -16.63 7.38
CA SER A 93 11.98 -17.74 8.32
C SER A 93 10.84 -17.40 9.29
N GLU A 94 10.85 -16.22 9.88
CA GLU A 94 9.85 -15.80 10.86
C GLU A 94 8.46 -15.57 10.23
N TYR A 95 8.39 -15.09 8.97
CA TYR A 95 7.11 -15.04 8.24
C TYR A 95 6.53 -16.45 8.00
N LEU A 96 7.37 -17.42 7.66
CA LEU A 96 6.93 -18.80 7.48
C LEU A 96 6.44 -19.41 8.80
N GLU A 97 7.12 -19.14 9.93
CA GLU A 97 6.67 -19.53 11.26
C GLU A 97 5.32 -18.85 11.61
N ALA A 98 5.16 -17.57 11.31
CA ALA A 98 3.90 -16.87 11.52
C ALA A 98 2.74 -17.55 10.77
N LEU A 99 2.94 -17.99 9.53
CA LEU A 99 1.93 -18.75 8.78
C LEU A 99 1.65 -20.13 9.38
N ALA A 100 2.69 -20.88 9.75
CA ALA A 100 2.58 -22.23 10.28
C ALA A 100 1.83 -22.27 11.62
N ARG A 101 2.02 -21.25 12.45
CA ARG A 101 1.41 -21.12 13.78
C ARG A 101 0.06 -20.42 13.79
N ASN A 102 -0.34 -19.81 12.69
CA ASN A 102 -1.60 -19.09 12.56
C ASN A 102 -2.78 -20.05 12.35
N LYS A 103 -3.15 -20.78 13.41
CA LYS A 103 -4.21 -21.81 13.39
C LYS A 103 -5.60 -21.30 13.77
N ALA A 104 -5.70 -20.11 14.36
CA ALA A 104 -6.96 -19.59 14.86
C ALA A 104 -7.71 -18.77 13.81
N LYS A 105 -9.05 -18.80 13.87
CA LYS A 105 -9.94 -18.10 12.95
C LYS A 105 -10.34 -16.69 13.41
N SER A 106 -9.68 -16.11 14.42
CA SER A 106 -9.99 -14.75 14.89
C SER A 106 -9.66 -13.70 13.82
N ALA A 107 -10.40 -12.60 13.78
CA ALA A 107 -10.19 -11.52 12.80
C ALA A 107 -8.76 -10.96 12.86
N GLY A 108 -8.16 -10.83 14.05
CA GLY A 108 -6.78 -10.38 14.21
C GLY A 108 -5.77 -11.33 13.56
N LEU A 109 -5.90 -12.62 13.78
CA LEU A 109 -5.02 -13.63 13.20
C LEU A 109 -5.22 -13.79 11.69
N GLN A 110 -6.44 -13.61 11.18
CA GLN A 110 -6.67 -13.52 9.74
C GLN A 110 -5.95 -12.31 9.12
N GLN A 111 -5.94 -11.16 9.83
CA GLN A 111 -5.18 -9.99 9.37
C GLN A 111 -3.67 -10.25 9.37
N VAL A 112 -3.13 -10.88 10.42
CA VAL A 112 -1.72 -11.31 10.47
C VAL A 112 -1.39 -12.23 9.30
N ARG A 113 -2.24 -13.23 9.02
CA ARG A 113 -2.05 -14.14 7.88
C ARG A 113 -2.02 -13.39 6.56
N ARG A 114 -2.97 -12.49 6.31
CA ARG A 114 -2.99 -11.67 5.08
C ARG A 114 -1.72 -10.84 4.93
N ASN A 115 -1.33 -10.12 5.99
CA ASN A 115 -0.13 -9.29 5.96
C ASN A 115 1.14 -10.13 5.73
N THR A 116 1.21 -11.33 6.32
CA THR A 116 2.32 -12.26 6.12
C THR A 116 2.41 -12.73 4.67
N LEU A 117 1.27 -13.11 4.06
CA LEU A 117 1.22 -13.51 2.66
C LEU A 117 1.66 -12.37 1.73
N VAL A 118 1.20 -11.13 1.99
CA VAL A 118 1.64 -9.94 1.23
C VAL A 118 3.15 -9.74 1.35
N ALA A 119 3.72 -9.85 2.55
CA ALA A 119 5.17 -9.71 2.76
C ALA A 119 5.97 -10.79 2.01
N LEU A 120 5.50 -12.04 2.01
CA LEU A 120 6.13 -13.14 1.28
C LEU A 120 6.05 -12.94 -0.24
N VAL A 121 4.90 -12.50 -0.76
CA VAL A 121 4.77 -12.12 -2.19
C VAL A 121 5.81 -11.05 -2.55
N GLN A 122 5.96 -10.02 -1.71
CA GLN A 122 6.93 -8.96 -1.95
C GLN A 122 8.37 -9.47 -1.95
N ILE A 123 8.77 -10.24 -0.91
CA ILE A 123 10.13 -10.78 -0.78
C ILE A 123 10.49 -11.65 -2.00
N PHE A 124 9.59 -12.55 -2.41
CA PHE A 124 9.84 -13.41 -3.56
C PHE A 124 9.65 -12.72 -4.92
N SER A 125 9.06 -11.53 -4.95
CA SER A 125 8.97 -10.73 -6.17
C SER A 125 10.20 -9.87 -6.43
N GLU A 126 11.10 -9.72 -5.46
CA GLU A 126 12.24 -8.81 -5.49
C GLU A 126 13.58 -9.52 -5.39
N GLU A 127 14.66 -8.85 -5.88
CA GLU A 127 16.01 -9.30 -5.64
C GLU A 127 16.34 -9.29 -4.14
N PRO A 128 17.14 -10.23 -3.62
CA PRO A 128 17.85 -11.27 -4.36
C PRO A 128 17.03 -12.56 -4.61
N LYS A 129 15.80 -12.67 -4.12
CA LYS A 129 15.00 -13.91 -4.21
C LYS A 129 14.42 -14.13 -5.61
N LYS A 130 13.70 -13.17 -6.13
CA LYS A 130 13.04 -13.12 -7.46
C LYS A 130 12.56 -14.48 -7.97
N ASP A 131 11.73 -15.14 -7.16
CA ASP A 131 11.16 -16.46 -7.42
C ASP A 131 9.66 -16.31 -7.71
N TYR A 132 9.31 -16.30 -9.00
CA TYR A 132 7.93 -16.11 -9.45
C TYR A 132 6.99 -17.20 -8.91
N GLU A 133 7.40 -18.47 -8.93
CA GLU A 133 6.50 -19.55 -8.54
C GLU A 133 6.15 -19.50 -7.05
N LYS A 134 7.12 -19.18 -6.20
CA LYS A 134 6.83 -18.96 -4.78
C LYS A 134 5.98 -17.73 -4.54
N ALA A 135 6.32 -16.59 -5.17
CA ALA A 135 5.53 -15.37 -5.06
C ALA A 135 4.08 -15.61 -5.51
N ARG A 136 3.88 -16.33 -6.65
CA ARG A 136 2.57 -16.70 -7.17
C ARG A 136 1.79 -17.58 -6.19
N GLY A 137 2.43 -18.62 -5.64
CA GLY A 137 1.78 -19.50 -4.66
C GLY A 137 1.22 -18.74 -3.45
N TYR A 138 2.00 -17.82 -2.87
CA TYR A 138 1.53 -16.98 -1.74
C TYR A 138 0.45 -15.97 -2.16
N ALA A 139 0.51 -15.43 -3.38
CA ALA A 139 -0.50 -14.54 -3.89
C ALA A 139 -1.83 -15.27 -4.17
N GLU A 140 -1.78 -16.50 -4.67
CA GLU A 140 -2.95 -17.37 -4.84
C GLU A 140 -3.58 -17.76 -3.49
N ASP A 141 -2.75 -18.05 -2.47
CA ASP A 141 -3.22 -18.27 -1.10
C ASP A 141 -3.94 -17.04 -0.55
N LEU A 142 -3.40 -15.84 -0.78
CA LEU A 142 -4.01 -14.58 -0.36
C LEU A 142 -5.38 -14.38 -1.03
N VAL A 143 -5.50 -14.62 -2.34
CA VAL A 143 -6.78 -14.53 -3.06
C VAL A 143 -7.77 -15.60 -2.60
N ARG A 144 -7.30 -16.81 -2.30
CA ARG A 144 -8.15 -17.91 -1.77
C ARG A 144 -8.71 -17.58 -0.39
N ASP A 145 -7.88 -16.99 0.48
CA ASP A 145 -8.29 -16.61 1.84
C ASP A 145 -9.26 -15.42 1.83
N THR A 146 -9.19 -14.57 0.82
CA THR A 146 -9.98 -13.34 0.71
C THR A 146 -10.39 -13.05 -0.74
N PRO A 147 -11.27 -13.88 -1.34
CA PRO A 147 -11.60 -13.84 -2.77
C PRO A 147 -12.32 -12.54 -3.19
N ASP A 148 -12.99 -11.89 -2.24
CA ASP A 148 -13.76 -10.67 -2.46
C ASP A 148 -13.04 -9.41 -1.94
N ALA A 149 -11.75 -9.53 -1.56
CA ALA A 149 -10.95 -8.38 -1.13
C ALA A 149 -10.17 -7.79 -2.30
N PRO A 150 -10.45 -6.54 -2.72
CA PRO A 150 -9.72 -5.88 -3.81
C PRO A 150 -8.20 -5.84 -3.57
N GLU A 151 -7.77 -5.74 -2.31
CA GLU A 151 -6.36 -5.69 -1.92
C GLU A 151 -5.59 -6.96 -2.31
N SER A 152 -6.23 -8.12 -2.20
CA SER A 152 -5.64 -9.40 -2.59
C SER A 152 -5.46 -9.49 -4.10
N LEU A 153 -6.45 -9.00 -4.85
CA LEU A 153 -6.39 -8.93 -6.30
C LEU A 153 -5.36 -7.91 -6.78
N PHE A 154 -5.16 -6.80 -6.06
CA PHE A 154 -4.07 -5.86 -6.36
C PHE A 154 -2.70 -6.49 -6.13
N ALA A 155 -2.52 -7.24 -5.05
CA ALA A 155 -1.24 -7.88 -4.76
C ALA A 155 -0.85 -8.87 -5.86
N ILE A 156 -1.79 -9.71 -6.33
CA ILE A 156 -1.52 -10.66 -7.42
C ILE A 156 -1.38 -9.95 -8.77
N ALA A 157 -2.15 -8.89 -9.03
CA ALA A 157 -2.00 -8.09 -10.25
C ALA A 157 -0.63 -7.43 -10.34
N ALA A 158 -0.15 -6.82 -9.25
CA ALA A 158 1.18 -6.22 -9.16
C ALA A 158 2.30 -7.26 -9.35
N LEU A 159 2.12 -8.47 -8.83
CA LEU A 159 3.02 -9.60 -9.09
C LEU A 159 3.06 -9.94 -10.58
N TYR A 160 1.91 -10.11 -11.22
CA TYR A 160 1.82 -10.41 -12.63
C TYR A 160 2.47 -9.32 -13.49
N GLU A 161 2.24 -8.05 -13.19
CA GLU A 161 2.93 -6.94 -13.86
C GLU A 161 4.44 -7.06 -13.74
N LYS A 162 4.95 -7.28 -12.53
CA LYS A 162 6.39 -7.34 -12.25
C LYS A 162 7.09 -8.45 -13.06
N PHE A 163 6.38 -9.55 -13.31
CA PHE A 163 6.86 -10.66 -14.10
C PHE A 163 6.35 -10.65 -15.55
N GLN A 164 5.89 -9.51 -16.05
CA GLN A 164 5.45 -9.30 -17.44
C GLN A 164 4.29 -10.21 -17.87
N LYS A 165 3.47 -10.64 -16.92
CA LYS A 165 2.25 -11.42 -17.14
C LYS A 165 1.06 -10.47 -17.33
N ILE A 166 1.06 -9.77 -18.45
CA ILE A 166 0.18 -8.61 -18.66
C ILE A 166 -1.30 -8.98 -18.70
N SER A 167 -1.65 -10.06 -19.37
CA SER A 167 -3.03 -10.53 -19.46
C SER A 167 -3.60 -10.93 -18.11
N GLU A 168 -2.81 -11.63 -17.30
CA GLU A 168 -3.19 -12.06 -15.95
C GLU A 168 -3.31 -10.85 -14.99
N ALA A 169 -2.44 -9.87 -15.15
CA ALA A 169 -2.52 -8.61 -14.40
C ALA A 169 -3.82 -7.86 -14.72
N GLU A 170 -4.15 -7.74 -16.01
CA GLU A 170 -5.39 -7.08 -16.47
C GLU A 170 -6.64 -7.75 -15.88
N VAL A 171 -6.71 -9.08 -15.96
CA VAL A 171 -7.84 -9.85 -15.40
C VAL A 171 -7.98 -9.57 -13.89
N SER A 172 -6.88 -9.55 -13.17
CA SER A 172 -6.89 -9.31 -11.72
C SER A 172 -7.31 -7.88 -11.37
N TYR A 173 -6.82 -6.86 -12.10
CA TYR A 173 -7.27 -5.47 -11.91
C TYR A 173 -8.73 -5.25 -12.27
N LYS A 174 -9.21 -5.84 -13.37
CA LYS A 174 -10.62 -5.79 -13.77
C LYS A 174 -11.52 -6.38 -12.69
N ARG A 175 -11.17 -7.57 -12.18
CA ARG A 175 -11.93 -8.22 -11.12
C ARG A 175 -11.96 -7.38 -9.84
N ALA A 176 -10.83 -6.78 -9.45
CA ALA A 176 -10.79 -5.87 -8.29
C ALA A 176 -11.70 -4.66 -8.46
N PHE A 177 -11.78 -4.12 -9.67
CA PHE A 177 -12.69 -3.02 -10.01
C PHE A 177 -14.16 -3.47 -10.00
N GLU A 178 -14.47 -4.64 -10.57
CA GLU A 178 -15.83 -5.18 -10.65
C GLU A 178 -16.43 -5.51 -9.28
N LEU A 179 -15.60 -5.93 -8.31
CA LEU A 179 -16.03 -6.17 -6.93
C LEU A 179 -16.53 -4.90 -6.22
N ASN A 180 -15.93 -3.76 -6.50
CA ASN A 180 -16.34 -2.48 -5.96
C ASN A 180 -16.02 -1.34 -6.95
N PRO A 181 -16.92 -1.07 -7.91
CA PRO A 181 -16.69 -0.05 -8.94
C PRO A 181 -16.60 1.38 -8.41
N GLN A 182 -17.11 1.65 -7.19
CA GLN A 182 -16.99 2.94 -6.51
C GLN A 182 -15.67 3.09 -5.74
N ASN A 183 -14.87 2.04 -5.64
CA ASN A 183 -13.58 2.09 -4.97
C ASN A 183 -12.57 2.88 -5.82
N VAL A 184 -12.28 4.11 -5.40
CA VAL A 184 -11.34 5.02 -6.07
C VAL A 184 -9.95 4.40 -6.25
N ARG A 185 -9.52 3.53 -5.32
CA ARG A 185 -8.24 2.82 -5.40
C ARG A 185 -8.26 1.76 -6.50
N ALA A 186 -9.33 0.96 -6.60
CA ALA A 186 -9.49 -0.05 -7.66
C ALA A 186 -9.53 0.60 -9.04
N CYS A 187 -10.31 1.65 -9.15
CA CYS A 187 -10.40 2.48 -10.33
C CYS A 187 -9.03 3.05 -10.75
N GLY A 188 -8.35 3.71 -9.83
CA GLY A 188 -7.04 4.30 -10.10
C GLY A 188 -5.97 3.26 -10.46
N ALA A 189 -6.01 2.07 -9.86
CA ALA A 189 -5.07 1.00 -10.16
C ALA A 189 -5.27 0.44 -11.58
N LEU A 190 -6.51 0.17 -11.98
CA LEU A 190 -6.80 -0.29 -13.34
C LEU A 190 -6.46 0.77 -14.40
N ALA A 191 -6.80 2.04 -14.15
CA ALA A 191 -6.44 3.14 -15.04
C ALA A 191 -4.92 3.31 -15.15
N ALA A 192 -4.20 3.25 -14.02
CA ALA A 192 -2.74 3.30 -14.00
C ALA A 192 -2.10 2.14 -14.76
N PHE A 193 -2.66 0.94 -14.64
CA PHE A 193 -2.23 -0.22 -15.41
C PHE A 193 -2.35 0.05 -16.91
N TYR A 194 -3.47 0.58 -17.40
CA TYR A 194 -3.65 0.90 -18.81
C TYR A 194 -2.74 2.04 -19.31
N ASN A 195 -2.37 2.98 -18.46
CA ASN A 195 -1.54 4.13 -18.85
C ASN A 195 -0.03 3.83 -18.87
N LYS A 196 0.40 2.60 -18.60
CA LYS A 196 1.84 2.26 -18.64
C LYS A 196 2.36 2.18 -20.08
N PRO A 197 3.45 2.90 -20.42
CA PRO A 197 3.90 3.03 -21.81
C PRO A 197 4.57 1.80 -22.42
N ASN A 198 4.84 0.73 -21.67
CA ASN A 198 5.73 -0.35 -22.07
C ASN A 198 5.09 -1.73 -22.28
N TRP A 199 3.79 -1.81 -22.47
CA TRP A 199 3.16 -3.09 -22.76
C TRP A 199 3.17 -3.42 -24.27
N ASN A 200 4.38 -3.52 -24.85
CA ASN A 200 4.66 -4.00 -26.22
C ASN A 200 4.09 -3.22 -27.41
N THR A 201 3.20 -2.25 -27.24
CA THR A 201 2.75 -1.42 -28.36
C THR A 201 1.98 -0.22 -27.86
N HIS A 202 1.91 0.79 -27.67
CA HIS A 202 1.05 1.96 -27.40
C HIS A 202 0.36 1.96 -26.02
N SER A 203 0.47 3.02 -25.32
CA SER A 203 -0.29 3.21 -24.08
C SER A 203 -1.78 3.04 -24.37
N ARG A 204 -2.45 2.25 -23.58
CA ARG A 204 -3.92 2.09 -23.64
C ARG A 204 -4.59 3.26 -22.92
N PHE A 205 -4.15 4.47 -23.32
CA PHE A 205 -4.60 5.72 -22.69
C PHE A 205 -6.12 5.87 -22.73
N ASP A 206 -6.74 5.51 -23.86
CA ASP A 206 -8.19 5.61 -24.01
C ASP A 206 -8.93 4.67 -23.05
N ASP A 207 -8.39 3.46 -22.81
CA ASP A 207 -8.92 2.55 -21.79
C ASP A 207 -8.76 3.11 -20.38
N ALA A 208 -7.64 3.78 -20.10
CA ALA A 208 -7.41 4.43 -18.82
C ALA A 208 -8.42 5.56 -18.58
N ILE A 209 -8.64 6.42 -19.58
CA ILE A 209 -9.61 7.51 -19.51
C ILE A 209 -11.03 6.97 -19.36
N ALA A 210 -11.43 6.00 -20.18
CA ALA A 210 -12.76 5.38 -20.09
C ALA A 210 -13.01 4.77 -18.69
N THR A 211 -11.97 4.15 -18.11
CA THR A 211 -12.05 3.64 -16.73
C THR A 211 -12.28 4.75 -15.73
N LEU A 212 -11.52 5.83 -15.80
CA LEU A 212 -11.64 6.97 -14.87
C LEU A 212 -12.97 7.71 -15.04
N GLU A 213 -13.44 7.89 -16.27
CA GLU A 213 -14.75 8.50 -16.54
C GLU A 213 -15.89 7.66 -15.97
N LYS A 214 -15.84 6.33 -16.14
CA LYS A 214 -16.79 5.41 -15.51
C LYS A 214 -16.80 5.55 -14.00
N CYS A 215 -15.63 5.65 -13.38
CA CYS A 215 -15.51 5.81 -11.94
C CYS A 215 -16.05 7.15 -11.45
N ALA A 216 -15.72 8.25 -12.14
CA ALA A 216 -16.26 9.57 -11.82
C ALA A 216 -17.80 9.59 -11.98
N GLY A 217 -18.34 8.89 -12.97
CA GLY A 217 -19.79 8.73 -13.16
C GLY A 217 -20.47 7.94 -12.04
N LEU A 218 -19.79 6.94 -11.45
CA LEU A 218 -20.31 6.16 -10.33
C LEU A 218 -20.25 6.93 -8.99
N ALA A 219 -19.35 7.90 -8.86
CA ALA A 219 -19.20 8.75 -7.69
C ALA A 219 -19.16 10.25 -8.08
N PRO A 220 -20.27 10.81 -8.62
CA PRO A 220 -20.29 12.12 -9.26
C PRO A 220 -20.04 13.29 -8.30
N ASN A 221 -20.10 13.06 -7.00
CA ASN A 221 -19.83 14.04 -5.95
C ASN A 221 -18.45 13.85 -5.28
N ASP A 222 -17.65 12.87 -5.74
CA ASP A 222 -16.29 12.67 -5.25
C ASP A 222 -15.30 13.46 -6.12
N PRO A 223 -14.61 14.49 -5.59
CA PRO A 223 -13.64 15.28 -6.35
C PRO A 223 -12.43 14.48 -6.81
N VAL A 224 -12.10 13.36 -6.13
CA VAL A 224 -10.91 12.56 -6.40
C VAL A 224 -10.94 11.92 -7.78
N GLY A 225 -12.10 11.46 -8.26
CA GLY A 225 -12.26 10.89 -9.60
C GLY A 225 -11.91 11.91 -10.69
N TYR A 226 -12.43 13.13 -10.57
CA TYR A 226 -12.17 14.22 -11.50
C TYR A 226 -10.73 14.75 -11.42
N TYR A 227 -10.16 14.85 -10.22
CA TYR A 227 -8.75 15.15 -10.05
C TYR A 227 -7.86 14.13 -10.79
N LYS A 228 -8.12 12.84 -10.65
CA LYS A 228 -7.38 11.80 -11.38
C LYS A 228 -7.50 11.94 -12.89
N LEU A 229 -8.68 12.22 -13.42
CA LEU A 229 -8.85 12.54 -14.84
C LEU A 229 -7.94 13.70 -15.27
N SER A 230 -7.89 14.76 -14.49
CA SER A 230 -7.04 15.92 -14.82
C SER A 230 -5.55 15.56 -14.84
N THR A 231 -5.09 14.66 -13.93
CA THR A 231 -3.70 14.21 -13.90
C THR A 231 -3.33 13.38 -15.13
N PHE A 232 -4.21 12.48 -15.57
CA PHE A 232 -3.97 11.64 -16.75
C PHE A 232 -3.97 12.44 -18.03
N TYR A 233 -4.90 13.39 -18.20
CA TYR A 233 -4.92 14.29 -19.33
C TYR A 233 -3.69 15.18 -19.39
N TRP A 234 -3.22 15.69 -18.24
CA TRP A 234 -1.97 16.45 -18.17
C TRP A 234 -0.77 15.57 -18.55
N ASP A 235 -0.68 14.36 -18.01
CA ASP A 235 0.41 13.44 -18.32
C ASP A 235 0.50 13.17 -19.83
N LYS A 236 -0.62 12.92 -20.49
CA LYS A 236 -0.70 12.73 -21.94
C LYS A 236 -0.31 14.00 -22.70
N ALA A 237 -0.88 15.15 -22.35
CA ALA A 237 -0.65 16.39 -23.06
C ALA A 237 0.80 16.90 -22.91
N TYR A 238 1.43 16.66 -21.76
CA TYR A 238 2.77 17.19 -21.44
C TYR A 238 3.90 16.24 -21.82
N ARG A 239 3.75 14.94 -21.55
CA ARG A 239 4.86 13.95 -21.71
C ARG A 239 4.88 13.26 -23.05
N ASP A 240 3.73 13.13 -23.71
CA ASP A 240 3.69 12.47 -25.01
C ASP A 240 4.22 13.42 -26.08
N THR A 241 5.38 13.10 -26.62
CA THR A 241 6.05 13.90 -27.66
C THR A 241 5.57 13.55 -29.08
N GLU A 242 4.82 12.46 -29.24
CA GLU A 242 4.35 11.97 -30.55
C GLU A 242 3.01 12.57 -30.97
N ILE A 243 2.28 13.20 -30.03
CA ILE A 243 0.99 13.85 -30.32
C ILE A 243 1.15 15.25 -30.90
N SER A 244 0.23 15.62 -31.80
CA SER A 244 0.19 16.95 -32.40
C SER A 244 -0.18 18.05 -31.39
N GLU A 245 0.14 19.32 -31.72
CA GLU A 245 -0.26 20.46 -30.90
C GLU A 245 -1.79 20.55 -30.72
N ALA A 246 -2.56 20.20 -31.76
CA ALA A 246 -4.03 20.14 -31.68
C ALA A 246 -4.50 19.08 -30.67
N GLN A 247 -3.85 17.90 -30.64
CA GLN A 247 -4.15 16.87 -29.65
C GLN A 247 -3.75 17.31 -28.24
N LYS A 248 -2.58 17.97 -28.08
CA LYS A 248 -2.17 18.56 -26.80
C LYS A 248 -3.19 19.56 -26.28
N LEU A 249 -3.71 20.41 -27.17
CA LEU A 249 -4.74 21.37 -26.82
C LEU A 249 -6.02 20.67 -26.34
N ASN A 250 -6.50 19.67 -27.09
CA ASN A 250 -7.71 18.94 -26.73
C ASN A 250 -7.57 18.24 -25.36
N TYR A 251 -6.41 17.59 -25.10
CA TYR A 251 -6.16 16.94 -23.81
C TYR A 251 -6.02 17.96 -22.67
N ALA A 252 -5.38 19.11 -22.93
CA ALA A 252 -5.30 20.18 -21.93
C ALA A 252 -6.68 20.74 -21.56
N GLU A 253 -7.56 20.92 -22.53
CA GLU A 253 -8.93 21.39 -22.31
C GLU A 253 -9.80 20.36 -21.57
N ALA A 254 -9.70 19.08 -21.92
CA ALA A 254 -10.38 18.01 -21.21
C ALA A 254 -9.89 17.91 -19.74
N GLY A 255 -8.58 18.02 -19.55
CA GLY A 255 -7.98 18.03 -18.22
C GLY A 255 -8.39 19.23 -17.37
N LEU A 256 -8.48 20.43 -17.97
CA LEU A 256 -8.98 21.65 -17.31
C LEU A 256 -10.43 21.48 -16.87
N LYS A 257 -11.30 20.94 -17.74
CA LYS A 257 -12.70 20.67 -17.40
C LYS A 257 -12.80 19.70 -16.20
N ALA A 258 -11.96 18.68 -16.16
CA ALA A 258 -11.92 17.76 -15.05
C ALA A 258 -11.41 18.43 -13.76
N ALA A 259 -10.33 19.21 -13.82
CA ALA A 259 -9.82 19.97 -12.68
C ALA A 259 -10.85 20.96 -12.12
N ASP A 260 -11.55 21.68 -13.00
CA ASP A 260 -12.60 22.62 -12.61
C ASP A 260 -13.78 21.90 -11.92
N ARG A 261 -14.13 20.71 -12.39
CA ARG A 261 -15.16 19.90 -11.72
C ARG A 261 -14.73 19.46 -10.34
N ALA A 262 -13.48 19.02 -10.16
CA ALA A 262 -12.92 18.66 -8.85
C ALA A 262 -12.96 19.87 -7.91
N LEU A 263 -12.56 21.05 -8.38
CA LEU A 263 -12.56 22.31 -7.60
C LEU A 263 -13.96 22.87 -7.33
N THR A 264 -14.95 22.59 -8.18
CA THR A 264 -16.36 22.91 -7.91
C THR A 264 -16.88 22.07 -6.73
N LEU A 265 -16.46 20.82 -6.64
CA LEU A 265 -16.84 19.91 -5.55
C LEU A 265 -16.06 20.20 -4.26
N GLN A 266 -14.80 20.54 -4.39
CA GLN A 266 -13.90 20.86 -3.28
C GLN A 266 -12.97 22.03 -3.66
N PRO A 267 -13.32 23.28 -3.34
CA PRO A 267 -12.55 24.46 -3.72
C PRO A 267 -11.12 24.53 -3.18
N ASP A 268 -10.87 23.89 -2.01
CA ASP A 268 -9.57 23.79 -1.34
C ASP A 268 -8.81 22.51 -1.68
N TYR A 269 -9.12 21.86 -2.80
CA TYR A 269 -8.38 20.68 -3.24
C TYR A 269 -7.04 21.08 -3.86
N CYS A 270 -6.02 21.23 -3.02
CA CYS A 270 -4.71 21.78 -3.40
C CYS A 270 -4.08 21.08 -4.61
N ASP A 271 -4.22 19.75 -4.70
CA ASP A 271 -3.64 18.98 -5.83
C ASP A 271 -4.38 19.25 -7.13
N ALA A 272 -5.69 19.46 -7.12
CA ALA A 272 -6.46 19.85 -8.28
C ALA A 272 -6.07 21.26 -8.77
N LEU A 273 -5.79 22.20 -7.85
CA LEU A 273 -5.25 23.51 -8.20
C LEU A 273 -3.88 23.41 -8.89
N ILE A 274 -2.99 22.53 -8.38
CA ILE A 274 -1.68 22.30 -9.01
C ILE A 274 -1.86 21.86 -10.46
N TYR A 275 -2.67 20.83 -10.70
CA TYR A 275 -2.86 20.31 -12.06
C TYR A 275 -3.62 21.27 -12.97
N LYS A 276 -4.56 22.05 -12.45
CA LYS A 276 -5.17 23.16 -13.22
C LYS A 276 -4.12 24.14 -13.72
N GLY A 277 -3.21 24.59 -12.86
CA GLY A 277 -2.12 25.48 -13.24
C GLY A 277 -1.16 24.86 -14.27
N LEU A 278 -0.84 23.58 -14.14
CA LEU A 278 -0.01 22.85 -15.10
C LEU A 278 -0.68 22.71 -16.47
N LEU A 279 -1.97 22.40 -16.51
CA LEU A 279 -2.77 22.27 -17.73
C LEU A 279 -2.93 23.61 -18.46
N LEU A 280 -3.14 24.72 -17.72
CA LEU A 280 -3.15 26.07 -18.29
C LEU A 280 -1.82 26.40 -18.98
N ARG A 281 -0.68 26.01 -18.41
CA ARG A 281 0.64 26.20 -19.02
C ARG A 281 0.79 25.37 -20.30
N VAL A 282 0.35 24.10 -20.31
CA VAL A 282 0.34 23.28 -21.53
C VAL A 282 -0.53 23.93 -22.60
N LYS A 283 -1.73 24.40 -22.25
CA LYS A 283 -2.62 25.13 -23.18
C LYS A 283 -1.96 26.39 -23.72
N ALA A 284 -1.29 27.17 -22.87
CA ALA A 284 -0.57 28.39 -23.30
C ALA A 284 0.54 28.07 -24.31
N GLN A 285 1.30 26.96 -24.10
CA GLN A 285 2.40 26.56 -24.99
C GLN A 285 1.94 26.31 -26.44
N VAL A 286 0.75 25.73 -26.62
CA VAL A 286 0.20 25.38 -27.94
C VAL A 286 -0.77 26.44 -28.47
N THR A 287 -0.99 27.55 -27.76
CA THR A 287 -1.86 28.63 -28.19
C THR A 287 -1.10 29.60 -29.11
N ALA A 288 -1.53 29.70 -30.38
CA ALA A 288 -0.89 30.57 -31.38
C ALA A 288 -1.12 32.07 -31.10
N ASN A 289 -2.29 32.46 -30.60
CA ASN A 289 -2.62 33.86 -30.33
C ASN A 289 -1.83 34.40 -29.12
N PRO A 290 -0.94 35.42 -29.31
CA PRO A 290 -0.09 35.93 -28.24
C PRO A 290 -0.86 36.51 -27.05
N ARG A 291 -1.95 37.26 -27.30
CA ARG A 291 -2.76 37.83 -26.22
C ARG A 291 -3.47 36.77 -25.38
N LEU A 292 -3.97 35.72 -26.04
CA LEU A 292 -4.58 34.60 -25.34
C LEU A 292 -3.55 33.78 -24.55
N ARG A 293 -2.36 33.59 -25.13
CA ARG A 293 -1.24 32.93 -24.45
C ARG A 293 -0.87 33.67 -23.16
N GLU A 294 -0.68 34.98 -23.21
CA GLU A 294 -0.37 35.81 -22.05
C GLU A 294 -1.46 35.67 -20.97
N LYS A 295 -2.73 35.77 -21.33
CA LYS A 295 -3.85 35.54 -20.42
C LYS A 295 -3.80 34.18 -19.73
N LEU A 296 -3.50 33.11 -20.47
CA LEU A 296 -3.40 31.75 -19.93
C LEU A 296 -2.22 31.61 -18.97
N VAL A 297 -1.10 32.28 -19.25
CA VAL A 297 0.07 32.29 -18.33
C VAL A 297 -0.27 33.03 -17.05
N ASP A 298 -0.94 34.19 -17.13
CA ASP A 298 -1.37 34.95 -15.95
C ASP A 298 -2.35 34.14 -15.09
N GLU A 299 -3.32 33.46 -15.73
CA GLU A 299 -4.25 32.58 -15.04
C GLU A 299 -3.53 31.41 -14.37
N ALA A 300 -2.58 30.79 -15.06
CA ALA A 300 -1.78 29.72 -14.50
C ALA A 300 -0.98 30.16 -13.27
N GLU A 301 -0.43 31.38 -13.29
CA GLU A 301 0.31 31.96 -12.18
C GLU A 301 -0.60 32.28 -10.99
N ALA A 302 -1.81 32.81 -11.26
CA ALA A 302 -2.80 33.04 -10.21
C ALA A 302 -3.22 31.74 -9.52
N VAL A 303 -3.51 30.69 -10.30
CA VAL A 303 -3.86 29.36 -9.77
C VAL A 303 -2.68 28.73 -9.00
N ARG A 304 -1.44 28.93 -9.46
CA ARG A 304 -0.24 28.47 -8.74
C ARG A 304 -0.14 29.11 -7.35
N LYS A 305 -0.39 30.41 -7.24
CA LYS A 305 -0.40 31.11 -5.94
C LYS A 305 -1.45 30.54 -5.00
N LEU A 306 -2.66 30.27 -5.50
CA LEU A 306 -3.71 29.62 -4.72
C LEU A 306 -3.31 28.22 -4.27
N ALA A 307 -2.67 27.44 -5.12
CA ALA A 307 -2.19 26.09 -4.77
C ALA A 307 -1.12 26.12 -3.67
N VAL A 308 -0.20 27.09 -3.72
CA VAL A 308 0.85 27.27 -2.71
C VAL A 308 0.23 27.63 -1.35
N GLU A 309 -0.70 28.59 -1.33
CA GLU A 309 -1.39 29.01 -0.10
C GLU A 309 -2.22 27.86 0.49
N CYS A 310 -2.95 27.13 -0.36
CA CYS A 310 -3.68 25.94 0.04
C CYS A 310 -2.77 24.91 0.74
N LYS A 311 -1.62 24.58 0.15
CA LYS A 311 -0.66 23.64 0.76
C LYS A 311 -0.10 24.15 2.09
N LYS A 312 0.14 25.45 2.20
CA LYS A 312 0.61 26.09 3.45
C LYS A 312 -0.44 25.95 4.55
N THR A 313 -1.69 26.26 4.27
CA THR A 313 -2.80 26.15 5.24
C THR A 313 -2.98 24.71 5.72
N VAL A 314 -2.90 23.72 4.82
CA VAL A 314 -2.97 22.30 5.16
C VAL A 314 -1.79 21.90 6.04
N ALA A 315 -0.57 22.35 5.75
CA ALA A 315 0.62 22.04 6.56
C ALA A 315 0.54 22.64 7.96
N GLU A 316 0.07 23.88 8.09
CA GLU A 316 -0.12 24.55 9.38
C GLU A 316 -1.19 23.85 10.22
N SER A 317 -2.29 23.40 9.63
CA SER A 317 -3.35 22.66 10.33
C SER A 317 -2.93 21.25 10.78
N ALA A 318 -1.93 20.65 10.11
CA ALA A 318 -1.39 19.34 10.45
C ALA A 318 -0.26 19.40 11.51
N SER A 319 0.27 20.59 11.83
CA SER A 319 1.27 20.74 12.88
C SER A 319 0.61 20.66 14.25
N PRO A 320 1.09 19.82 15.20
CA PRO A 320 0.56 19.81 16.57
C PRO A 320 0.80 21.19 17.20
N ALA A 321 -0.22 21.69 17.92
CA ALA A 321 -0.12 22.92 18.67
C ALA A 321 1.13 22.87 19.59
N PRO A 322 1.89 23.98 19.73
CA PRO A 322 2.99 24.02 20.68
C PRO A 322 2.42 23.67 22.06
N THR A 323 2.97 22.62 22.67
CA THR A 323 2.68 22.26 24.07
C THR A 323 3.08 23.43 24.96
N PRO A 324 2.22 23.86 25.89
CA PRO A 324 2.48 24.98 26.78
C PRO A 324 3.65 24.73 27.74
#